data_a260d73c5e7055cf44d50cef65c5c29f
#
_entry.id   a260d73c5e7055cf44d50cef65c5c29f
#
_cell.length_a   1.000
_cell.length_b   1.000
_cell.length_c   1.000
_cell.angle_alpha   90.00
_cell.angle_beta   90.00
_cell.angle_gamma   90.00
#
_symmetry.space_group_name_H-M   'P 1'
#
loop_
_entity.id
_entity.type
_entity.pdbx_description
1 polymer ?
#
loop_
_entity_poly.entity_id
_entity_poly.type
_entity_poly.pdbx_seq_one_letter_code
_entity_poly.pdbx_strand_id
1 'polypeptide(L)'
;MDKKKIKEKLEEERDVLIQQMKDMGKLNGETGEWEATPEELEFPESDENDKADRFGDFEARSSMMRTLESRLNNILKSLNGLNKESFGKCVICKKDIETARLEANPAAQTCKKHLEN
;
A
#
# COMPACT_ATOMS: atom_id res chain seq x y z
N MET A 1 -17.21 -15.39 -8.68
CA MET A 1 -16.31 -14.70 -7.75
C MET A 1 -17.08 -14.38 -6.48
N ASP A 2 -16.57 -14.80 -5.32
CA ASP A 2 -17.25 -14.60 -4.03
C ASP A 2 -16.84 -13.25 -3.43
N LYS A 3 -17.70 -12.26 -3.53
CA LYS A 3 -17.45 -10.91 -3.03
C LYS A 3 -17.19 -10.85 -1.52
N LYS A 4 -17.85 -11.72 -0.76
CA LYS A 4 -17.68 -11.77 0.70
C LYS A 4 -16.25 -12.18 1.07
N LYS A 5 -15.72 -13.22 0.40
CA LYS A 5 -14.33 -13.66 0.61
C LYS A 5 -13.33 -12.61 0.19
N ILE A 6 -13.60 -11.93 -0.93
CA ILE A 6 -12.75 -10.85 -1.41
C ILE A 6 -12.73 -9.70 -0.41
N LYS A 7 -13.90 -9.33 0.12
CA LYS A 7 -13.99 -8.27 1.13
C LYS A 7 -13.18 -8.62 2.37
N GLU A 8 -13.32 -9.84 2.88
CA GLU A 8 -12.58 -10.29 4.06
C GLU A 8 -11.07 -10.25 3.81
N LYS A 9 -10.63 -10.69 2.65
CA LYS A 9 -9.22 -10.69 2.29
C LYS A 9 -8.68 -9.26 2.16
N LEU A 10 -9.44 -8.36 1.54
CA LEU A 10 -9.06 -6.96 1.41
C LEU A 10 -8.95 -6.26 2.79
N GLU A 11 -9.91 -6.52 3.67
CA GLU A 11 -9.87 -5.95 5.01
C GLU A 11 -8.68 -6.46 5.81
N GLU A 12 -8.36 -7.74 5.69
CA GLU A 12 -7.22 -8.34 6.34
C GLU A 12 -5.90 -7.74 5.82
N GLU A 13 -5.75 -7.62 4.50
CA GLU A 13 -4.58 -6.99 3.91
C GLU A 13 -4.45 -5.52 4.29
N ARG A 14 -5.58 -4.81 4.34
CA ARG A 14 -5.60 -3.42 4.81
C ARG A 14 -5.04 -3.30 6.21
N ASP A 15 -5.51 -4.13 7.11
CA ASP A 15 -5.11 -4.06 8.52
C ASP A 15 -3.63 -4.39 8.69
N VAL A 16 -3.12 -5.38 7.94
CA VAL A 16 -1.68 -5.71 7.95
C VAL A 16 -0.85 -4.54 7.44
N LEU A 17 -1.25 -3.92 6.32
CA LEU A 17 -0.54 -2.78 5.75
C LEU A 17 -0.51 -1.58 6.70
N ILE A 18 -1.64 -1.28 7.32
CA ILE A 18 -1.72 -0.16 8.27
C ILE A 18 -0.79 -0.41 9.46
N GLN A 19 -0.74 -1.65 9.95
CA GLN A 19 0.16 -1.99 11.05
C GLN A 19 1.63 -1.82 10.66
N GLN A 20 2.00 -2.28 9.45
CA GLN A 20 3.35 -2.10 8.93
C GLN A 20 3.70 -0.62 8.79
N MET A 21 2.77 0.18 8.32
CA MET A 21 2.98 1.62 8.13
C MET A 21 3.13 2.34 9.49
N LYS A 22 2.35 1.94 10.49
CA LYS A 22 2.48 2.49 11.86
C LYS A 22 3.83 2.17 12.47
N ASP A 23 4.40 1.01 12.17
CA ASP A 23 5.72 0.61 12.66
C ASP A 23 6.84 1.44 12.03
N MET A 24 6.60 2.00 10.84
CA MET A 24 7.60 2.75 10.07
C MET A 24 7.41 4.27 10.14
N GLY A 25 6.26 4.73 10.58
CA GLY A 25 5.96 6.15 10.56
C GLY A 25 4.60 6.47 11.14
N LYS A 26 4.02 7.55 10.68
CA LYS A 26 2.72 8.01 11.17
C LYS A 26 1.91 8.69 10.08
N LEU A 27 0.61 8.75 10.30
CA LEU A 27 -0.30 9.48 9.41
C LEU A 27 -0.25 10.95 9.74
N ASN A 28 -0.03 11.79 8.72
CA ASN A 28 -0.12 13.23 8.87
C ASN A 28 -1.59 13.64 8.85
N GLY A 29 -2.08 14.16 9.97
CA GLY A 29 -3.49 14.55 10.11
C GLY A 29 -3.91 15.72 9.23
N GLU A 30 -2.97 16.55 8.77
CA GLU A 30 -3.28 17.70 7.93
C GLU A 30 -3.38 17.33 6.45
N THR A 31 -2.47 16.49 5.97
CA THR A 31 -2.40 16.11 4.55
C THR A 31 -3.10 14.79 4.24
N GLY A 32 -3.31 13.96 5.25
CA GLY A 32 -3.84 12.61 5.06
C GLY A 32 -2.82 11.63 4.48
N GLU A 33 -1.58 12.03 4.40
CA GLU A 33 -0.50 11.20 3.87
C GLU A 33 0.30 10.53 4.98
N TRP A 34 0.83 9.35 4.68
CA TRP A 34 1.70 8.64 5.60
C TRP A 34 3.15 9.10 5.41
N GLU A 35 3.82 9.33 6.50
CA GLU A 35 5.21 9.78 6.50
C GLU A 35 6.06 8.85 7.34
N ALA A 36 7.23 8.45 6.80
CA ALA A 36 8.20 7.68 7.55
C ALA A 36 8.80 8.56 8.65
N THR A 37 9.10 7.94 9.80
CA THR A 37 9.79 8.63 10.87
C THR A 37 11.22 8.12 10.95
N PRO A 38 12.19 8.98 11.34
CA PRO A 38 13.54 8.52 11.57
C PRO A 38 13.57 7.51 12.72
N GLU A 39 14.48 6.56 12.63
CA GLU A 39 14.69 5.62 13.73
C GLU A 39 15.26 6.37 14.92
N GLU A 40 14.66 6.18 16.11
CA GLU A 40 15.17 6.78 17.33
C GLU A 40 16.43 6.02 17.79
N LEU A 41 17.47 6.76 18.09
CA LEU A 41 18.68 6.17 18.62
C LEU A 41 18.76 6.38 20.12
N GLU A 42 19.21 5.32 20.80
CA GLU A 42 19.48 5.37 22.23
C GLU A 42 20.64 6.29 22.59
N PHE A 43 21.58 6.46 21.64
CA PHE A 43 22.78 7.28 21.82
C PHE A 43 22.88 8.33 20.70
N PRO A 44 23.45 9.51 21.01
CA PRO A 44 23.69 10.53 19.97
C PRO A 44 24.61 10.02 18.88
N GLU A 45 24.51 10.61 17.69
CA GLU A 45 25.39 10.28 16.58
C GLU A 45 26.82 10.69 16.91
N SER A 46 27.76 9.80 16.68
CA SER A 46 29.14 10.02 17.03
C SER A 46 30.00 10.59 15.88
N ASP A 47 29.61 10.39 14.62
CA ASP A 47 30.37 10.87 13.45
C ASP A 47 29.48 11.04 12.22
N GLU A 48 30.10 11.54 11.12
CA GLU A 48 29.40 11.79 9.86
C GLU A 48 28.97 10.51 9.15
N ASN A 49 29.68 9.40 9.34
CA ASN A 49 29.30 8.12 8.74
C ASN A 49 27.98 7.61 9.34
N ASP A 50 27.81 7.76 10.65
CA ASP A 50 26.57 7.40 11.33
C ASP A 50 25.40 8.25 10.82
N LYS A 51 25.62 9.55 10.60
CA LYS A 51 24.61 10.45 10.05
C LYS A 51 24.25 10.08 8.62
N ALA A 52 25.22 9.73 7.79
CA ALA A 52 24.96 9.33 6.42
C ALA A 52 24.19 8.02 6.35
N ASP A 53 24.53 7.04 7.19
CA ASP A 53 23.83 5.76 7.25
C ASP A 53 22.37 5.96 7.69
N ARG A 54 22.14 6.81 8.68
CA ARG A 54 20.78 7.10 9.16
C ARG A 54 19.96 7.82 8.10
N PHE A 55 20.58 8.74 7.36
CA PHE A 55 19.89 9.42 6.26
C PHE A 55 19.49 8.42 5.17
N GLY A 56 20.39 7.51 4.79
CA GLY A 56 20.10 6.45 3.82
C GLY A 56 18.98 5.53 4.29
N ASP A 57 18.98 5.14 5.56
CA ASP A 57 17.93 4.32 6.14
C ASP A 57 16.57 5.04 6.12
N PHE A 58 16.56 6.33 6.43
CA PHE A 58 15.36 7.14 6.38
C PHE A 58 14.81 7.25 4.95
N GLU A 59 15.69 7.44 3.97
CA GLU A 59 15.30 7.49 2.56
C GLU A 59 14.68 6.17 2.11
N ALA A 60 15.28 5.03 2.51
CA ALA A 60 14.76 3.71 2.19
C ALA A 60 13.38 3.49 2.83
N ARG A 61 13.20 3.90 4.08
CA ARG A 61 11.92 3.80 4.79
C ARG A 61 10.85 4.67 4.12
N SER A 62 11.22 5.88 3.71
CA SER A 62 10.31 6.78 3.00
C SER A 62 9.86 6.20 1.67
N SER A 63 10.78 5.60 0.92
CA SER A 63 10.46 4.94 -0.35
C SER A 63 9.51 3.76 -0.14
N MET A 64 9.78 2.92 0.87
CA MET A 64 8.92 1.80 1.21
C MET A 64 7.53 2.27 1.66
N MET A 65 7.48 3.35 2.44
CA MET A 65 6.20 3.94 2.88
C MET A 65 5.34 4.35 1.69
N ARG A 66 5.93 4.98 0.67
CA ARG A 66 5.19 5.37 -0.54
C ARG A 66 4.63 4.14 -1.26
N THR A 67 5.39 3.06 -1.33
CA THR A 67 4.92 1.80 -1.94
C THR A 67 3.76 1.21 -1.15
N LEU A 68 3.86 1.15 0.16
CA LEU A 68 2.81 0.62 1.03
C LEU A 68 1.55 1.48 0.95
N GLU A 69 1.71 2.80 0.92
CA GLU A 69 0.59 3.73 0.80
C GLU A 69 -0.15 3.54 -0.52
N SER A 70 0.59 3.36 -1.62
CA SER A 70 0.00 3.09 -2.93
C SER A 70 -0.84 1.80 -2.90
N ARG A 71 -0.31 0.74 -2.28
CA ARG A 71 -1.03 -0.52 -2.13
C ARG A 71 -2.28 -0.36 -1.26
N LEU A 72 -2.15 0.39 -0.16
CA LEU A 72 -3.28 0.66 0.71
C LEU A 72 -4.37 1.43 -0.04
N ASN A 73 -4.01 2.44 -0.82
CA ASN A 73 -4.98 3.19 -1.62
C ASN A 73 -5.73 2.30 -2.60
N ASN A 74 -5.05 1.34 -3.23
CA ASN A 74 -5.70 0.39 -4.13
C ASN A 74 -6.68 -0.52 -3.38
N ILE A 75 -6.30 -0.96 -2.19
CA ILE A 75 -7.18 -1.77 -1.34
C ILE A 75 -8.44 -0.99 -0.96
N LEU A 76 -8.27 0.28 -0.54
CA LEU A 76 -9.40 1.13 -0.17
C LEU A 76 -10.33 1.41 -1.35
N LYS A 77 -9.77 1.64 -2.54
CA LYS A 77 -10.57 1.79 -3.77
C LYS A 77 -11.38 0.55 -4.06
N SER A 78 -10.76 -0.63 -3.92
CA SER A 78 -11.45 -1.89 -4.17
C SER A 78 -12.56 -2.14 -3.15
N LEU A 79 -12.32 -1.82 -1.87
CA LEU A 79 -13.35 -1.94 -0.84
C LEU A 79 -14.53 -1.00 -1.09
N ASN A 80 -14.24 0.24 -1.46
CA ASN A 80 -15.29 1.22 -1.78
C ASN A 80 -16.09 0.83 -3.02
N GLY A 81 -15.45 0.17 -3.98
CA GLY A 81 -16.07 -0.21 -5.24
C GLY A 81 -16.67 -1.61 -5.25
N LEU A 82 -16.58 -2.35 -4.15
CA LEU A 82 -16.93 -3.77 -4.12
C LEU A 82 -18.37 -4.06 -4.55
N ASN A 83 -19.30 -3.17 -4.22
CA ASN A 83 -20.71 -3.33 -4.57
C ASN A 83 -21.07 -2.67 -5.91
N LYS A 84 -20.11 -2.06 -6.59
CA LYS A 84 -20.34 -1.44 -7.89
C LYS A 84 -20.15 -2.45 -9.01
N GLU A 85 -20.87 -2.26 -10.12
CA GLU A 85 -20.75 -3.11 -11.30
C GLU A 85 -19.35 -3.05 -11.91
N SER A 86 -18.62 -1.96 -11.70
CA SER A 86 -17.27 -1.80 -12.21
C SER A 86 -16.22 -2.59 -11.45
N PHE A 87 -16.58 -3.21 -10.32
CA PHE A 87 -15.64 -4.03 -9.56
C PHE A 87 -15.17 -5.22 -10.39
N GLY A 88 -13.85 -5.46 -10.35
CA GLY A 88 -13.25 -6.56 -11.12
C GLY A 88 -12.99 -6.22 -12.58
N LYS A 89 -13.17 -4.96 -12.97
CA LYS A 89 -12.91 -4.51 -14.34
C LYS A 89 -11.65 -3.67 -14.40
N CYS A 90 -10.89 -3.85 -15.48
CA CYS A 90 -9.68 -3.07 -15.71
C CYS A 90 -10.03 -1.58 -15.87
N VAL A 91 -9.32 -0.71 -15.15
CA VAL A 91 -9.57 0.74 -15.21
C VAL A 91 -9.21 1.33 -16.58
N ILE A 92 -8.41 0.63 -17.36
CA ILE A 92 -7.93 1.11 -18.67
C ILE A 92 -8.83 0.63 -19.81
N CYS A 93 -9.03 -0.69 -19.96
CA CYS A 93 -9.80 -1.25 -21.08
C CYS A 93 -11.25 -1.60 -20.72
N LYS A 94 -11.62 -1.50 -19.48
CA LYS A 94 -12.99 -1.79 -18.97
C LYS A 94 -13.45 -3.24 -19.13
N LYS A 95 -12.54 -4.14 -19.51
CA LYS A 95 -12.82 -5.56 -19.57
C LYS A 95 -12.57 -6.21 -18.23
N ASP A 96 -13.12 -7.40 -18.04
CA ASP A 96 -12.95 -8.13 -16.78
C ASP A 96 -11.47 -8.45 -16.52
N ILE A 97 -11.05 -8.24 -15.28
CA ILE A 97 -9.74 -8.69 -14.82
C ILE A 97 -9.80 -10.21 -14.64
N GLU A 98 -8.75 -10.91 -15.01
CA GLU A 98 -8.68 -12.37 -14.90
C GLU A 98 -8.99 -12.81 -13.47
N THR A 99 -9.84 -13.83 -13.31
CA THR A 99 -10.24 -14.33 -11.99
C THR A 99 -9.02 -14.77 -11.17
N ALA A 100 -8.07 -15.47 -11.81
CA ALA A 100 -6.85 -15.90 -11.12
C ALA A 100 -6.05 -14.72 -10.58
N ARG A 101 -6.01 -13.61 -11.33
CA ARG A 101 -5.33 -12.38 -10.89
C ARG A 101 -6.02 -11.76 -9.69
N LEU A 102 -7.36 -11.70 -9.70
CA LEU A 102 -8.14 -11.18 -8.57
C LEU A 102 -8.03 -12.07 -7.33
N GLU A 103 -7.97 -13.38 -7.51
CA GLU A 103 -7.78 -14.31 -6.39
C GLU A 103 -6.41 -14.12 -5.74
N ALA A 104 -5.38 -13.87 -6.54
CA ALA A 104 -4.03 -13.62 -6.05
C ALA A 104 -3.89 -12.21 -5.47
N ASN A 105 -4.55 -11.22 -6.09
CA ASN A 105 -4.49 -9.83 -5.66
C ASN A 105 -5.87 -9.18 -5.81
N PRO A 106 -6.71 -9.23 -4.77
CA PRO A 106 -8.06 -8.65 -4.84
C PRO A 106 -8.07 -7.14 -5.08
N ALA A 107 -6.96 -6.45 -4.83
CA ALA A 107 -6.84 -5.02 -5.05
C ALA A 107 -6.37 -4.66 -6.46
N ALA A 108 -6.23 -5.64 -7.35
CA ALA A 108 -5.79 -5.40 -8.72
C ALA A 108 -6.75 -4.44 -9.43
N GLN A 109 -6.19 -3.41 -10.07
CA GLN A 109 -6.95 -2.39 -10.77
C GLN A 109 -6.92 -2.57 -12.29
N THR A 110 -6.02 -3.40 -12.79
CA THR A 110 -5.80 -3.61 -14.21
C THR A 110 -5.77 -5.08 -14.57
N CYS A 111 -6.11 -5.39 -15.83
CA CYS A 111 -5.95 -6.75 -16.36
C CYS A 111 -4.49 -7.01 -16.67
N LYS A 112 -4.18 -8.26 -17.03
CA LYS A 112 -2.81 -8.70 -17.33
C LYS A 112 -2.16 -7.87 -18.43
N LYS A 113 -2.93 -7.44 -19.43
CA LYS A 113 -2.41 -6.63 -20.53
C LYS A 113 -1.99 -5.22 -20.11
N HIS A 114 -2.54 -4.71 -19.02
CA HIS A 114 -2.28 -3.35 -18.52
C HIS A 114 -1.57 -3.36 -17.17
N LEU A 115 -0.79 -4.39 -16.93
CA LEU A 115 -0.14 -4.62 -15.64
C LEU A 115 0.77 -3.48 -15.20
N GLU A 116 1.41 -2.78 -16.13
CA GLU A 116 2.38 -1.71 -15.85
C GLU A 116 1.77 -0.33 -15.76
N ASN A 117 0.47 -0.23 -15.93
CA ASN A 117 -0.23 1.07 -15.89
C ASN A 117 -0.91 1.33 -14.57
#